data_f390527c560a4037c4de12403ab94586
#
_entry.id   f390527c560a4037c4de12403ab94586
#
_cell.length_a   1.000
_cell.length_b   1.000
_cell.length_c   1.000
_cell.angle_alpha   90.00
_cell.angle_beta   90.00
_cell.angle_gamma   90.00
#
_symmetry.space_group_name_H-M   'P 1'
#
loop_
_entity.id
_entity.type
_entity.pdbx_description
1 polymer ?
#
loop_
_entity_poly.entity_id
_entity_poly.type
_entity_poly.pdbx_seq_one_letter_code
_entity_poly.pdbx_strand_id
1 'polypeptide(L)'
;MLNPPDHTMTRKSLGNIFDRHSLARLRPFIEKTADRLTDRFREEARQGPAEFCSIVADELPVMTIGHWMGLPEADHGLLRTLTHDQVHTQELFPSRSQLALSDAATARLRQYFTEAVQERRKNPGEDPISSWLRAWDSTEPDRARADAAVHSLALFMILAALETTSHVLSASVRLLAGHPHTWEWLRRHPEDVPRAVEETLRYDAPIHMISRVASKDSEVGGVLVREGEMVQLMTGAAHHDPEHYTDPHVFDIHRTQAHLSFGGGIHYCLGNALARLEATALLNSLLKQDARPRISTPPRWEPRIAFRRMTSLQLTLD
;
A
#
# COMPACT_ATOMS: atom_id res chain seq x y z
N MET A 1 3.30 -16.25 -4.91
CA MET A 1 4.16 -15.96 -3.73
C MET A 1 5.16 -17.09 -3.58
N LEU A 2 6.37 -16.79 -3.10
CA LEU A 2 7.36 -17.81 -2.77
C LEU A 2 6.94 -18.55 -1.49
N ASN A 3 7.34 -19.85 -1.39
CA ASN A 3 7.23 -20.65 -0.17
C ASN A 3 8.63 -20.94 0.39
N PRO A 4 8.78 -21.36 1.66
CA PRO A 4 10.04 -21.86 2.17
C PRO A 4 10.56 -23.06 1.31
N PRO A 5 11.90 -23.14 1.07
CA PRO A 5 12.95 -22.30 1.64
C PRO A 5 13.17 -20.94 0.96
N ASP A 6 12.74 -20.77 -0.30
CA ASP A 6 13.02 -19.58 -1.12
C ASP A 6 12.44 -18.30 -0.50
N HIS A 7 11.22 -18.37 0.04
CA HIS A 7 10.62 -17.25 0.77
C HIS A 7 11.49 -16.85 1.96
N THR A 8 11.99 -17.80 2.73
CA THR A 8 12.79 -17.52 3.92
C THR A 8 14.11 -16.83 3.57
N MET A 9 14.76 -17.29 2.50
CA MET A 9 16.00 -16.68 1.99
C MET A 9 15.75 -15.25 1.51
N THR A 10 14.72 -15.05 0.68
CA THR A 10 14.33 -13.73 0.18
C THR A 10 13.95 -12.78 1.31
N ARG A 11 13.15 -13.24 2.28
CA ARG A 11 12.75 -12.43 3.45
C ARG A 11 13.95 -12.02 4.29
N LYS A 12 14.92 -12.92 4.47
CA LYS A 12 16.16 -12.64 5.19
C LYS A 12 17.05 -11.63 4.45
N SER A 13 17.13 -11.71 3.10
CA SER A 13 17.92 -10.76 2.30
C SER A 13 17.36 -9.36 2.29
N LEU A 14 16.03 -9.21 2.47
CA LEU A 14 15.42 -7.90 2.66
C LEU A 14 15.86 -7.23 3.98
N GLY A 15 16.26 -8.00 4.99
CA GLY A 15 16.66 -7.48 6.28
C GLY A 15 15.55 -6.65 6.97
N ASN A 16 15.97 -5.69 7.76
CA ASN A 16 15.08 -4.80 8.51
C ASN A 16 14.86 -3.48 7.76
N ILE A 17 14.52 -3.55 6.47
CA ILE A 17 14.42 -2.36 5.59
C ILE A 17 13.43 -1.30 6.09
N PHE A 18 12.40 -1.71 6.82
CA PHE A 18 11.42 -0.83 7.45
C PHE A 18 11.43 -0.98 8.98
N ASP A 19 12.61 -1.16 9.55
CA ASP A 19 12.77 -1.11 11.00
C ASP A 19 12.60 0.33 11.52
N ARG A 20 12.57 0.46 12.84
CA ARG A 20 12.39 1.74 13.53
C ARG A 20 13.42 2.79 13.10
N HIS A 21 14.68 2.38 12.88
CA HIS A 21 15.77 3.29 12.51
C HIS A 21 15.62 3.78 11.07
N SER A 22 15.34 2.87 10.14
CA SER A 22 15.12 3.19 8.73
C SER A 22 13.90 4.11 8.55
N LEU A 23 12.80 3.82 9.26
CA LEU A 23 11.62 4.67 9.24
C LEU A 23 11.85 6.03 9.88
N ALA A 24 12.66 6.13 10.94
CA ALA A 24 12.99 7.41 11.55
C ALA A 24 13.74 8.35 10.58
N ARG A 25 14.58 7.79 9.69
CA ARG A 25 15.25 8.57 8.63
C ARG A 25 14.30 9.00 7.51
N LEU A 26 13.31 8.17 7.20
CA LEU A 26 12.35 8.44 6.12
C LEU A 26 11.22 9.39 6.55
N ARG A 27 10.88 9.39 7.85
CA ARG A 27 9.79 10.18 8.43
C ARG A 27 9.81 11.67 8.03
N PRO A 28 10.93 12.42 8.12
CA PRO A 28 10.92 13.85 7.76
C PRO A 28 10.56 14.09 6.29
N PHE A 29 10.98 13.19 5.39
CA PHE A 29 10.62 13.25 3.98
C PHE A 29 9.11 13.03 3.77
N ILE A 30 8.54 12.01 4.44
CA ILE A 30 7.11 11.68 4.34
C ILE A 30 6.28 12.85 4.87
N GLU A 31 6.60 13.37 6.06
CA GLU A 31 5.86 14.48 6.68
C GLU A 31 5.91 15.74 5.82
N LYS A 32 7.08 16.12 5.31
CA LYS A 32 7.24 17.25 4.39
C LYS A 32 6.47 17.06 3.08
N THR A 33 6.46 15.84 2.55
CA THR A 33 5.74 15.51 1.32
C THR A 33 4.23 15.56 1.55
N ALA A 34 3.75 15.02 2.67
CA ALA A 34 2.35 15.11 3.06
C ALA A 34 1.90 16.58 3.22
N ASP A 35 2.68 17.42 3.91
CA ASP A 35 2.38 18.84 4.08
C ASP A 35 2.29 19.54 2.72
N ARG A 36 3.25 19.32 1.80
CA ARG A 36 3.26 19.90 0.46
C ARG A 36 2.03 19.49 -0.38
N LEU A 37 1.66 18.21 -0.34
CA LEU A 37 0.53 17.69 -1.10
C LEU A 37 -0.81 18.19 -0.54
N THR A 38 -0.94 18.27 0.78
CA THR A 38 -2.14 18.83 1.42
C THR A 38 -2.27 20.33 1.21
N ASP A 39 -1.17 21.08 1.15
CA ASP A 39 -1.19 22.49 0.80
C ASP A 39 -1.66 22.71 -0.64
N ARG A 40 -1.14 21.94 -1.59
CA ARG A 40 -1.60 21.95 -2.98
C ARG A 40 -3.09 21.61 -3.08
N PHE A 41 -3.52 20.55 -2.40
CA PHE A 41 -4.92 20.15 -2.35
C PHE A 41 -5.81 21.29 -1.81
N ARG A 42 -5.35 21.98 -0.75
CA ARG A 42 -6.06 23.13 -0.16
C ARG A 42 -6.20 24.31 -1.12
N GLU A 43 -5.15 24.62 -1.87
CA GLU A 43 -5.20 25.70 -2.86
C GLU A 43 -6.23 25.41 -3.96
N GLU A 44 -6.27 24.17 -4.45
CA GLU A 44 -7.28 23.75 -5.43
C GLU A 44 -8.69 23.74 -4.81
N ALA A 45 -8.85 23.25 -3.58
CA ALA A 45 -10.14 23.19 -2.88
C ALA A 45 -10.73 24.55 -2.50
N ARG A 46 -9.93 25.64 -2.49
CA ARG A 46 -10.42 27.02 -2.34
C ARG A 46 -11.17 27.53 -3.58
N GLN A 47 -10.91 26.95 -4.73
CA GLN A 47 -11.52 27.34 -6.00
C GLN A 47 -12.77 26.51 -6.32
N GLY A 48 -13.02 25.44 -5.58
CA GLY A 48 -14.14 24.52 -5.76
C GLY A 48 -13.76 23.10 -5.36
N PRO A 49 -14.58 22.09 -5.68
CA PRO A 49 -14.25 20.70 -5.37
C PRO A 49 -12.93 20.28 -6.01
N ALA A 50 -12.00 19.75 -5.20
CA ALA A 50 -10.69 19.28 -5.62
C ALA A 50 -10.59 17.75 -5.54
N GLU A 51 -9.81 17.15 -6.46
CA GLU A 51 -9.65 15.69 -6.57
C GLU A 51 -8.55 15.17 -5.63
N PHE A 52 -8.96 14.62 -4.49
CA PHE A 52 -8.05 14.17 -3.46
C PHE A 52 -7.20 12.95 -3.88
N CYS A 53 -7.76 12.00 -4.64
CA CYS A 53 -7.05 10.79 -5.04
C CYS A 53 -5.80 11.13 -5.85
N SER A 54 -5.95 11.88 -6.94
CA SER A 54 -4.82 12.20 -7.84
C SER A 54 -3.87 13.25 -7.29
N ILE A 55 -4.34 14.17 -6.44
CA ILE A 55 -3.48 15.23 -5.88
C ILE A 55 -2.63 14.72 -4.72
N VAL A 56 -3.19 13.83 -3.89
CA VAL A 56 -2.57 13.44 -2.62
C VAL A 56 -2.37 11.93 -2.50
N ALA A 57 -3.46 11.15 -2.60
CA ALA A 57 -3.44 9.74 -2.21
C ALA A 57 -2.58 8.88 -3.14
N ASP A 58 -2.54 9.17 -4.44
CA ASP A 58 -1.71 8.46 -5.41
C ASP A 58 -0.27 9.00 -5.44
N GLU A 59 -0.05 10.26 -5.05
CA GLU A 59 1.27 10.90 -5.09
C GLU A 59 2.14 10.56 -3.88
N LEU A 60 1.59 10.58 -2.65
CA LEU A 60 2.39 10.36 -1.44
C LEU A 60 3.12 9.00 -1.46
N PRO A 61 2.47 7.86 -1.78
CA PRO A 61 3.16 6.58 -1.80
C PRO A 61 4.25 6.47 -2.87
N VAL A 62 4.00 6.96 -4.09
CA VAL A 62 5.01 6.88 -5.15
C VAL A 62 6.22 7.76 -4.84
N MET A 63 6.01 8.95 -4.27
CA MET A 63 7.11 9.82 -3.84
C MET A 63 7.91 9.20 -2.70
N THR A 64 7.22 8.57 -1.74
CA THR A 64 7.86 7.91 -0.60
C THR A 64 8.72 6.72 -1.03
N ILE A 65 8.13 5.79 -1.79
CA ILE A 65 8.85 4.59 -2.21
C ILE A 65 9.94 4.90 -3.24
N GLY A 66 9.68 5.86 -4.15
CA GLY A 66 10.67 6.34 -5.12
C GLY A 66 11.88 6.97 -4.44
N HIS A 67 11.65 7.88 -3.49
CA HIS A 67 12.72 8.48 -2.68
C HIS A 67 13.52 7.42 -1.91
N TRP A 68 12.82 6.48 -1.24
CA TRP A 68 13.47 5.41 -0.50
C TRP A 68 14.31 4.49 -1.38
N MET A 69 13.85 4.16 -2.59
CA MET A 69 14.58 3.32 -3.56
C MET A 69 15.65 4.09 -4.35
N GLY A 70 15.78 5.41 -4.16
CA GLY A 70 16.68 6.25 -4.94
C GLY A 70 16.31 6.36 -6.41
N LEU A 71 15.02 6.29 -6.75
CA LEU A 71 14.51 6.42 -8.12
C LEU A 71 14.32 7.90 -8.47
N PRO A 72 14.58 8.31 -9.75
CA PRO A 72 14.38 9.67 -10.19
C PRO A 72 12.94 10.16 -9.99
N GLU A 73 12.78 11.38 -9.48
CA GLU A 73 11.45 11.98 -9.27
C GLU A 73 10.67 12.10 -10.60
N ALA A 74 11.37 12.35 -11.70
CA ALA A 74 10.78 12.41 -13.04
C ALA A 74 10.07 11.12 -13.47
N ASP A 75 10.44 9.98 -12.89
CA ASP A 75 9.88 8.68 -13.24
C ASP A 75 8.65 8.31 -12.38
N HIS A 76 8.37 9.05 -11.31
CA HIS A 76 7.30 8.71 -10.37
C HIS A 76 5.93 8.61 -11.05
N GLY A 77 5.60 9.54 -11.96
CA GLY A 77 4.36 9.51 -12.72
C GLY A 77 4.21 8.26 -13.60
N LEU A 78 5.30 7.85 -14.26
CA LEU A 78 5.35 6.63 -15.06
C LEU A 78 5.15 5.39 -14.17
N LEU A 79 5.91 5.29 -13.08
CA LEU A 79 5.84 4.16 -12.14
C LEU A 79 4.45 4.01 -11.53
N ARG A 80 3.83 5.11 -11.14
CA ARG A 80 2.44 5.12 -10.64
C ARG A 80 1.48 4.54 -11.68
N THR A 81 1.51 5.05 -12.92
CA THR A 81 0.63 4.58 -14.00
C THR A 81 0.82 3.10 -14.26
N LEU A 82 2.06 2.65 -14.43
CA LEU A 82 2.36 1.25 -14.69
C LEU A 82 1.96 0.32 -13.54
N THR A 83 2.06 0.78 -12.29
CA THR A 83 1.64 -0.01 -11.13
C THR A 83 0.12 -0.17 -11.10
N HIS A 84 -0.63 0.89 -11.38
CA HIS A 84 -2.09 0.82 -11.46
C HIS A 84 -2.56 -0.10 -12.60
N ASP A 85 -1.91 -0.07 -13.75
CA ASP A 85 -2.23 -0.94 -14.88
C ASP A 85 -1.90 -2.41 -14.60
N GLN A 86 -0.83 -2.66 -13.82
CA GLN A 86 -0.35 -4.02 -13.54
C GLN A 86 -1.28 -4.81 -12.60
N VAL A 87 -1.97 -4.17 -11.68
CA VAL A 87 -2.71 -4.82 -10.59
C VAL A 87 -3.83 -5.76 -11.07
N HIS A 88 -4.32 -5.60 -12.29
CA HIS A 88 -5.42 -6.42 -12.84
C HIS A 88 -5.09 -7.92 -12.90
N THR A 89 -3.81 -8.31 -12.97
CA THR A 89 -3.41 -9.73 -12.87
C THR A 89 -3.67 -10.35 -11.50
N GLN A 90 -3.97 -9.54 -10.49
CA GLN A 90 -4.24 -10.00 -9.12
C GLN A 90 -5.75 -10.10 -8.83
N GLU A 91 -6.58 -9.69 -9.79
CA GLU A 91 -8.04 -9.82 -9.70
C GLU A 91 -8.52 -11.25 -10.04
N LEU A 92 -9.70 -11.63 -9.52
CA LEU A 92 -10.25 -12.96 -9.74
C LEU A 92 -10.76 -13.17 -11.18
N PHE A 93 -11.35 -12.15 -11.77
CA PHE A 93 -12.01 -12.24 -13.08
C PHE A 93 -11.60 -11.06 -13.97
N PRO A 94 -10.31 -10.93 -14.30
CA PRO A 94 -9.87 -9.85 -15.18
C PRO A 94 -10.37 -10.09 -16.62
N SER A 95 -10.80 -9.04 -17.28
CA SER A 95 -11.13 -9.08 -18.70
C SER A 95 -9.87 -9.26 -19.55
N ARG A 96 -10.01 -9.69 -20.81
CA ARG A 96 -8.88 -9.80 -21.75
C ARG A 96 -8.14 -8.47 -21.95
N SER A 97 -8.89 -7.36 -22.00
CA SER A 97 -8.29 -6.02 -22.13
C SER A 97 -7.49 -5.62 -20.88
N GLN A 98 -7.99 -5.92 -19.68
CA GLN A 98 -7.27 -5.69 -18.44
C GLN A 98 -5.98 -6.54 -18.34
N LEU A 99 -6.03 -7.80 -18.77
CA LEU A 99 -4.83 -8.65 -18.83
C LEU A 99 -3.80 -8.10 -19.83
N ALA A 100 -4.23 -7.69 -21.03
CA ALA A 100 -3.31 -7.11 -22.02
C ALA A 100 -2.65 -5.83 -21.50
N LEU A 101 -3.41 -4.96 -20.82
CA LEU A 101 -2.90 -3.76 -20.18
C LEU A 101 -1.85 -4.09 -19.12
N SER A 102 -2.17 -5.07 -18.26
CA SER A 102 -1.29 -5.52 -17.17
C SER A 102 -0.01 -6.19 -17.69
N ASP A 103 -0.09 -6.96 -18.78
CA ASP A 103 1.08 -7.56 -19.42
C ASP A 103 2.02 -6.49 -19.99
N ALA A 104 1.47 -5.48 -20.67
CA ALA A 104 2.24 -4.35 -21.19
C ALA A 104 2.91 -3.55 -20.07
N ALA A 105 2.18 -3.25 -19.00
CA ALA A 105 2.71 -2.57 -17.82
C ALA A 105 3.83 -3.39 -17.14
N THR A 106 3.61 -4.70 -16.98
CA THR A 106 4.60 -5.61 -16.40
C THR A 106 5.89 -5.65 -17.24
N ALA A 107 5.79 -5.68 -18.57
CA ALA A 107 6.96 -5.68 -19.45
C ALA A 107 7.77 -4.37 -19.30
N ARG A 108 7.09 -3.22 -19.21
CA ARG A 108 7.73 -1.92 -19.00
C ARG A 108 8.37 -1.79 -17.62
N LEU A 109 7.71 -2.24 -16.56
CA LEU A 109 8.27 -2.26 -15.22
C LEU A 109 9.50 -3.19 -15.12
N ARG A 110 9.44 -4.36 -15.76
CA ARG A 110 10.60 -5.27 -15.83
C ARG A 110 11.78 -4.63 -16.52
N GLN A 111 11.57 -3.96 -17.66
CA GLN A 111 12.61 -3.23 -18.36
C GLN A 111 13.22 -2.15 -17.46
N TYR A 112 12.37 -1.32 -16.84
CA TYR A 112 12.80 -0.23 -15.95
C TYR A 112 13.70 -0.74 -14.82
N PHE A 113 13.28 -1.78 -14.11
CA PHE A 113 14.07 -2.31 -13.00
C PHE A 113 15.30 -3.12 -13.46
N THR A 114 15.31 -3.67 -14.67
CA THR A 114 16.53 -4.23 -15.26
C THR A 114 17.57 -3.13 -15.47
N GLU A 115 17.17 -2.02 -16.05
CA GLU A 115 18.04 -0.84 -16.25
C GLU A 115 18.51 -0.25 -14.91
N ALA A 116 17.61 -0.14 -13.93
CA ALA A 116 17.95 0.34 -12.59
C ALA A 116 18.98 -0.56 -11.88
N VAL A 117 18.86 -1.88 -11.96
CA VAL A 117 19.84 -2.83 -11.40
C VAL A 117 21.18 -2.70 -12.11
N GLN A 118 21.19 -2.63 -13.45
CA GLN A 118 22.41 -2.46 -14.23
C GLN A 118 23.13 -1.15 -13.91
N GLU A 119 22.38 -0.07 -13.70
CA GLU A 119 22.95 1.22 -13.33
C GLU A 119 23.61 1.16 -11.94
N ARG A 120 22.96 0.53 -10.94
CA ARG A 120 23.56 0.35 -9.59
C ARG A 120 24.75 -0.62 -9.60
N ARG A 121 24.83 -1.52 -10.57
CA ARG A 121 26.04 -2.33 -10.77
C ARG A 121 27.25 -1.51 -11.20
N LYS A 122 27.03 -0.49 -12.04
CA LYS A 122 28.09 0.40 -12.51
C LYS A 122 28.41 1.47 -11.46
N ASN A 123 27.39 2.03 -10.86
CA ASN A 123 27.44 3.16 -9.94
C ASN A 123 26.68 2.82 -8.63
N PRO A 124 27.28 2.00 -7.74
CA PRO A 124 26.64 1.60 -6.49
C PRO A 124 26.45 2.80 -5.56
N GLY A 125 25.24 2.94 -5.00
CA GLY A 125 24.88 3.97 -4.03
C GLY A 125 24.57 3.41 -2.64
N GLU A 126 23.94 4.26 -1.82
CA GLU A 126 23.42 3.91 -0.49
C GLU A 126 21.94 3.49 -0.51
N ASP A 127 21.34 3.42 -1.70
CA ASP A 127 19.96 3.01 -1.90
C ASP A 127 19.74 1.50 -1.67
N PRO A 128 18.47 1.07 -1.44
CA PRO A 128 18.14 -0.33 -1.20
C PRO A 128 18.57 -1.28 -2.33
N ILE A 129 18.46 -0.88 -3.60
CA ILE A 129 18.85 -1.72 -4.74
C ILE A 129 20.34 -2.06 -4.64
N SER A 130 21.18 -1.04 -4.41
CA SER A 130 22.62 -1.21 -4.19
C SER A 130 22.93 -2.08 -2.97
N SER A 131 22.17 -1.91 -1.88
CA SER A 131 22.32 -2.71 -0.67
C SER A 131 21.96 -4.18 -0.91
N TRP A 132 20.87 -4.44 -1.62
CA TRP A 132 20.46 -5.81 -1.97
C TRP A 132 21.46 -6.48 -2.91
N LEU A 133 22.02 -5.76 -3.88
CA LEU A 133 23.08 -6.27 -4.75
C LEU A 133 24.29 -6.75 -3.93
N ARG A 134 24.76 -5.94 -2.96
CA ARG A 134 25.85 -6.34 -2.05
C ARG A 134 25.48 -7.58 -1.22
N ALA A 135 24.26 -7.62 -0.70
CA ALA A 135 23.80 -8.75 0.11
C ALA A 135 23.70 -10.06 -0.71
N TRP A 136 23.15 -9.99 -1.90
CA TRP A 136 23.04 -11.16 -2.79
C TRP A 136 24.40 -11.63 -3.29
N ASP A 137 25.31 -10.74 -3.68
CA ASP A 137 26.68 -11.09 -4.12
C ASP A 137 27.48 -11.82 -3.03
N SER A 138 27.15 -11.62 -1.75
CA SER A 138 27.81 -12.31 -0.65
C SER A 138 27.36 -13.77 -0.48
N THR A 139 26.24 -14.17 -1.08
CA THR A 139 25.61 -15.48 -0.87
C THR A 139 25.37 -16.26 -2.16
N GLU A 140 25.21 -15.58 -3.30
CA GLU A 140 24.95 -16.15 -4.62
C GLU A 140 26.14 -15.89 -5.55
N PRO A 141 26.94 -16.92 -5.90
CA PRO A 141 28.10 -16.76 -6.77
C PRO A 141 27.74 -16.45 -8.22
N ASP A 142 26.54 -16.83 -8.66
CA ASP A 142 26.04 -16.51 -10.01
C ASP A 142 25.46 -15.09 -10.02
N ARG A 143 26.19 -14.17 -10.62
CA ARG A 143 25.83 -12.76 -10.73
C ARG A 143 24.51 -12.53 -11.46
N ALA A 144 24.20 -13.35 -12.48
CA ALA A 144 22.94 -13.21 -13.21
C ALA A 144 21.74 -13.58 -12.33
N ARG A 145 21.89 -14.58 -11.47
CA ARG A 145 20.87 -14.94 -10.48
C ARG A 145 20.72 -13.87 -9.40
N ALA A 146 21.81 -13.31 -8.91
CA ALA A 146 21.76 -12.18 -7.95
C ALA A 146 21.02 -10.99 -8.55
N ASP A 147 21.33 -10.60 -9.79
CA ASP A 147 20.65 -9.50 -10.49
C ASP A 147 19.15 -9.78 -10.67
N ALA A 148 18.78 -11.00 -11.07
CA ALA A 148 17.39 -11.40 -11.23
C ALA A 148 16.61 -11.38 -9.91
N ALA A 149 17.24 -11.77 -8.81
CA ALA A 149 16.64 -11.70 -7.48
C ALA A 149 16.40 -10.25 -7.05
N VAL A 150 17.40 -9.38 -7.19
CA VAL A 150 17.27 -7.95 -6.83
C VAL A 150 16.26 -7.24 -7.73
N HIS A 151 16.26 -7.52 -9.04
CA HIS A 151 15.23 -7.06 -9.97
C HIS A 151 13.82 -7.43 -9.48
N SER A 152 13.61 -8.70 -9.12
CA SER A 152 12.32 -9.18 -8.63
C SER A 152 11.90 -8.51 -7.33
N LEU A 153 12.84 -8.26 -6.42
CA LEU A 153 12.60 -7.54 -5.18
C LEU A 153 12.20 -6.08 -5.44
N ALA A 154 12.93 -5.37 -6.30
CA ALA A 154 12.66 -3.97 -6.62
C ALA A 154 11.28 -3.81 -7.29
N LEU A 155 10.99 -4.68 -8.26
CA LEU A 155 9.67 -4.74 -8.90
C LEU A 155 8.56 -5.04 -7.89
N PHE A 156 8.74 -6.01 -7.01
CA PHE A 156 7.76 -6.34 -5.99
C PHE A 156 7.51 -5.18 -5.02
N MET A 157 8.55 -4.47 -4.61
CA MET A 157 8.43 -3.35 -3.66
C MET A 157 7.58 -2.22 -4.22
N ILE A 158 7.79 -1.82 -5.48
CA ILE A 158 7.00 -0.75 -6.09
C ILE A 158 5.53 -1.15 -6.25
N LEU A 159 5.27 -2.40 -6.70
CA LEU A 159 3.91 -2.92 -6.88
C LEU A 159 3.14 -3.01 -5.55
N ALA A 160 3.81 -3.45 -4.48
CA ALA A 160 3.18 -3.62 -3.18
C ALA A 160 2.90 -2.30 -2.45
N ALA A 161 3.72 -1.28 -2.68
CA ALA A 161 3.69 -0.04 -1.91
C ALA A 161 2.61 0.96 -2.37
N LEU A 162 2.30 1.01 -3.68
CA LEU A 162 1.49 2.09 -4.24
C LEU A 162 -0.01 1.86 -4.03
N GLU A 163 -0.53 0.80 -4.60
CA GLU A 163 -1.97 0.56 -4.73
C GLU A 163 -2.68 0.48 -3.38
N THR A 164 -2.10 -0.29 -2.46
CA THR A 164 -2.67 -0.50 -1.13
C THR A 164 -2.63 0.75 -0.29
N THR A 165 -1.53 1.49 -0.33
CA THR A 165 -1.37 2.71 0.47
C THR A 165 -2.24 3.84 -0.07
N SER A 166 -2.30 4.04 -1.40
CA SER A 166 -3.20 5.01 -2.03
C SER A 166 -4.66 4.81 -1.58
N HIS A 167 -5.12 3.55 -1.53
CA HIS A 167 -6.44 3.25 -1.01
C HIS A 167 -6.59 3.63 0.48
N VAL A 168 -5.66 3.25 1.34
CA VAL A 168 -5.72 3.57 2.77
C VAL A 168 -5.80 5.08 3.00
N LEU A 169 -5.01 5.87 2.25
CA LEU A 169 -5.00 7.33 2.35
C LEU A 169 -6.36 7.94 1.95
N SER A 170 -6.90 7.53 0.79
CA SER A 170 -8.20 8.02 0.32
C SER A 170 -9.36 7.54 1.19
N ALA A 171 -9.33 6.28 1.67
CA ALA A 171 -10.34 5.73 2.57
C ALA A 171 -10.35 6.45 3.94
N SER A 172 -9.17 6.75 4.51
CA SER A 172 -9.05 7.48 5.77
C SER A 172 -9.74 8.86 5.67
N VAL A 173 -9.45 9.61 4.61
CA VAL A 173 -10.03 10.94 4.43
C VAL A 173 -11.52 10.87 4.13
N ARG A 174 -11.95 9.92 3.29
CA ARG A 174 -13.39 9.68 3.02
C ARG A 174 -14.17 9.36 4.29
N LEU A 175 -13.63 8.47 5.14
CA LEU A 175 -14.28 8.09 6.40
C LEU A 175 -14.35 9.26 7.35
N LEU A 176 -13.28 10.00 7.54
CA LEU A 176 -13.27 11.17 8.44
C LEU A 176 -14.14 12.32 7.91
N ALA A 177 -14.22 12.52 6.59
CA ALA A 177 -15.15 13.49 6.00
C ALA A 177 -16.62 13.13 6.28
N GLY A 178 -16.94 11.83 6.36
CA GLY A 178 -18.27 11.31 6.74
C GLY A 178 -18.54 11.27 8.23
N HIS A 179 -17.51 11.45 9.08
CA HIS A 179 -17.61 11.39 10.56
C HIS A 179 -17.11 12.69 11.22
N PRO A 180 -17.90 13.79 11.16
CA PRO A 180 -17.47 15.10 11.65
C PRO A 180 -17.07 15.12 13.13
N HIS A 181 -17.73 14.35 13.97
CA HIS A 181 -17.40 14.26 15.40
C HIS A 181 -16.01 13.61 15.62
N THR A 182 -15.69 12.58 14.83
CA THR A 182 -14.38 11.95 14.89
C THR A 182 -13.28 12.89 14.38
N TRP A 183 -13.55 13.66 13.32
CA TRP A 183 -12.63 14.69 12.83
C TRP A 183 -12.31 15.71 13.92
N GLU A 184 -13.34 16.28 14.59
CA GLU A 184 -13.17 17.27 15.68
C GLU A 184 -12.50 16.65 16.92
N TRP A 185 -12.73 15.36 17.18
CA TRP A 185 -12.01 14.64 18.23
C TRP A 185 -10.51 14.60 17.92
N LEU A 186 -10.13 14.13 16.72
CA LEU A 186 -8.73 14.00 16.31
C LEU A 186 -8.00 15.35 16.24
N ARG A 187 -8.68 16.45 15.92
CA ARG A 187 -8.09 17.79 16.01
C ARG A 187 -7.67 18.16 17.42
N ARG A 188 -8.42 17.73 18.42
CA ARG A 188 -8.14 17.97 19.84
C ARG A 188 -7.25 16.93 20.47
N HIS A 189 -7.18 15.73 19.86
CA HIS A 189 -6.46 14.55 20.35
C HIS A 189 -5.62 13.94 19.21
N PRO A 190 -4.58 14.63 18.72
CA PRO A 190 -3.77 14.15 17.62
C PRO A 190 -3.02 12.85 17.95
N GLU A 191 -2.84 12.52 19.21
CA GLU A 191 -2.31 11.25 19.69
C GLU A 191 -3.17 10.03 19.29
N ASP A 192 -4.47 10.23 18.99
CA ASP A 192 -5.39 9.20 18.56
C ASP A 192 -5.40 8.98 17.02
N VAL A 193 -4.67 9.79 16.24
CA VAL A 193 -4.55 9.62 14.78
C VAL A 193 -4.11 8.21 14.38
N PRO A 194 -3.14 7.56 15.04
CA PRO A 194 -2.80 6.17 14.75
C PRO A 194 -3.99 5.20 14.89
N ARG A 195 -4.89 5.42 15.85
CA ARG A 195 -6.11 4.60 16.04
C ARG A 195 -7.09 4.78 14.88
N ALA A 196 -7.23 5.99 14.36
CA ALA A 196 -8.05 6.24 13.17
C ALA A 196 -7.50 5.52 11.94
N VAL A 197 -6.17 5.40 11.81
CA VAL A 197 -5.52 4.61 10.76
C VAL A 197 -5.82 3.12 10.93
N GLU A 198 -5.71 2.56 12.13
CA GLU A 198 -6.03 1.15 12.38
C GLU A 198 -7.50 0.84 12.10
N GLU A 199 -8.41 1.72 12.53
CA GLU A 199 -9.84 1.52 12.25
C GLU A 199 -10.18 1.69 10.76
N THR A 200 -9.50 2.58 10.04
CA THR A 200 -9.62 2.66 8.57
C THR A 200 -9.20 1.35 7.92
N LEU A 201 -8.06 0.80 8.33
CA LEU A 201 -7.55 -0.48 7.83
C LEU A 201 -8.51 -1.64 8.10
N ARG A 202 -9.20 -1.63 9.22
CA ARG A 202 -10.25 -2.60 9.51
C ARG A 202 -11.49 -2.35 8.66
N TYR A 203 -12.01 -1.12 8.69
CA TYR A 203 -13.33 -0.80 8.15
C TYR A 203 -13.40 -0.81 6.63
N ASP A 204 -12.35 -0.33 5.97
CA ASP A 204 -12.24 -0.29 4.51
C ASP A 204 -10.83 -0.75 4.08
N ALA A 205 -10.57 -2.05 4.23
CA ALA A 205 -9.30 -2.66 3.94
C ALA A 205 -8.92 -2.53 2.45
N PRO A 206 -7.64 -2.31 2.10
CA PRO A 206 -7.22 -2.22 0.70
C PRO A 206 -7.28 -3.57 -0.04
N ILE A 207 -7.19 -4.69 0.69
CA ILE A 207 -7.24 -6.04 0.12
C ILE A 207 -8.38 -6.79 0.77
N HIS A 208 -9.39 -7.15 -0.02
CA HIS A 208 -10.58 -7.85 0.44
C HIS A 208 -10.45 -9.36 0.39
N MET A 209 -9.56 -9.87 -0.48
CA MET A 209 -9.42 -11.31 -0.69
C MET A 209 -7.96 -11.68 -0.92
N ILE A 210 -7.55 -12.79 -0.32
CA ILE A 210 -6.21 -13.36 -0.49
C ILE A 210 -6.33 -14.83 -0.85
N SER A 211 -5.77 -15.23 -2.00
CA SER A 211 -5.79 -16.63 -2.44
C SER A 211 -4.67 -17.45 -1.81
N ARG A 212 -4.98 -18.70 -1.50
CA ARG A 212 -4.00 -19.73 -1.12
C ARG A 212 -4.29 -21.00 -1.90
N VAL A 213 -3.25 -21.71 -2.28
CA VAL A 213 -3.36 -23.05 -2.88
C VAL A 213 -2.88 -24.07 -1.86
N ALA A 214 -3.68 -25.11 -1.64
CA ALA A 214 -3.34 -26.19 -0.72
C ALA A 214 -2.13 -26.97 -1.25
N SER A 215 -1.07 -27.07 -0.46
CA SER A 215 0.16 -27.82 -0.80
C SER A 215 0.05 -29.33 -0.46
N LYS A 216 -1.01 -29.73 0.19
CA LYS A 216 -1.41 -31.09 0.54
C LYS A 216 -2.87 -31.07 0.98
N ASP A 217 -3.49 -32.26 1.04
CA ASP A 217 -4.82 -32.40 1.63
C ASP A 217 -4.83 -31.83 3.04
N SER A 218 -5.81 -30.97 3.32
CA SER A 218 -5.93 -30.25 4.59
C SER A 218 -7.41 -30.06 4.93
N GLU A 219 -7.72 -29.96 6.22
CA GLU A 219 -9.07 -29.65 6.68
C GLU A 219 -9.14 -28.19 7.14
N VAL A 220 -10.15 -27.46 6.67
CA VAL A 220 -10.41 -26.07 7.03
C VAL A 220 -11.88 -25.92 7.41
N GLY A 221 -12.15 -25.64 8.67
CA GLY A 221 -13.52 -25.47 9.16
C GLY A 221 -14.42 -26.71 8.96
N GLY A 222 -13.88 -27.92 9.05
CA GLY A 222 -14.59 -29.17 8.83
C GLY A 222 -14.76 -29.55 7.35
N VAL A 223 -14.19 -28.78 6.41
CA VAL A 223 -14.22 -29.03 4.97
C VAL A 223 -12.86 -29.55 4.49
N LEU A 224 -12.86 -30.70 3.81
CA LEU A 224 -11.64 -31.22 3.18
C LEU A 224 -11.28 -30.35 1.97
N VAL A 225 -10.09 -29.77 2.01
CA VAL A 225 -9.45 -29.07 0.90
C VAL A 225 -8.34 -29.96 0.36
N ARG A 226 -8.43 -30.35 -0.91
CA ARG A 226 -7.47 -31.24 -1.56
C ARG A 226 -6.24 -30.50 -2.01
N GLU A 227 -5.12 -31.20 -2.17
CA GLU A 227 -3.91 -30.66 -2.79
C GLU A 227 -4.22 -30.03 -4.15
N GLY A 228 -3.70 -28.82 -4.38
CA GLY A 228 -3.92 -28.05 -5.61
C GLY A 228 -5.22 -27.22 -5.62
N GLU A 229 -6.15 -27.44 -4.68
CA GLU A 229 -7.35 -26.61 -4.60
C GLU A 229 -7.05 -25.21 -4.03
N MET A 230 -7.83 -24.23 -4.51
CA MET A 230 -7.67 -22.82 -4.11
C MET A 230 -8.64 -22.47 -2.99
N VAL A 231 -8.13 -21.85 -1.93
CA VAL A 231 -8.90 -21.26 -0.83
C VAL A 231 -8.82 -19.75 -0.92
N GLN A 232 -9.96 -19.08 -0.88
CA GLN A 232 -10.07 -17.64 -0.80
C GLN A 232 -10.27 -17.18 0.64
N LEU A 233 -9.32 -16.42 1.16
CA LEU A 233 -9.42 -15.80 2.48
C LEU A 233 -10.12 -14.45 2.32
N MET A 234 -11.38 -14.37 2.78
CA MET A 234 -12.23 -13.18 2.67
C MET A 234 -11.91 -12.17 3.77
N THR A 235 -10.75 -11.52 3.69
CA THR A 235 -10.28 -10.58 4.72
C THR A 235 -11.23 -9.40 4.92
N GLY A 236 -11.81 -8.87 3.84
CA GLY A 236 -12.81 -7.81 3.93
C GLY A 236 -14.07 -8.22 4.70
N ALA A 237 -14.55 -9.45 4.51
CA ALA A 237 -15.69 -9.97 5.26
C ALA A 237 -15.32 -10.24 6.72
N ALA A 238 -14.15 -10.82 6.97
CA ALA A 238 -13.67 -11.11 8.33
C ALA A 238 -13.56 -9.84 9.20
N HIS A 239 -13.29 -8.67 8.61
CA HIS A 239 -13.28 -7.41 9.33
C HIS A 239 -14.68 -6.90 9.75
N HIS A 240 -15.72 -7.48 9.21
CA HIS A 240 -17.11 -7.17 9.54
C HIS A 240 -17.85 -8.34 10.20
N ASP A 241 -17.11 -9.31 10.72
CA ASP A 241 -17.67 -10.47 11.42
C ASP A 241 -18.21 -10.06 12.80
N PRO A 242 -19.53 -10.18 13.05
CA PRO A 242 -20.13 -9.82 14.35
C PRO A 242 -19.74 -10.77 15.50
N GLU A 243 -19.23 -11.97 15.20
CA GLU A 243 -18.70 -12.86 16.23
C GLU A 243 -17.35 -12.37 16.79
N HIS A 244 -16.63 -11.56 16.01
CA HIS A 244 -15.33 -11.01 16.42
C HIS A 244 -15.40 -9.53 16.79
N TYR A 245 -16.19 -8.73 16.07
CA TYR A 245 -16.30 -7.28 16.28
C TYR A 245 -17.71 -6.89 16.75
N THR A 246 -17.81 -6.22 17.88
CA THR A 246 -19.05 -5.58 18.29
C THR A 246 -19.37 -4.43 17.35
N ASP A 247 -20.61 -4.37 16.85
CA ASP A 247 -21.04 -3.34 15.88
C ASP A 247 -20.05 -3.16 14.71
N PRO A 248 -19.77 -4.21 13.91
CA PRO A 248 -18.69 -4.20 12.93
C PRO A 248 -18.85 -3.15 11.81
N HIS A 249 -20.07 -2.67 11.58
CA HIS A 249 -20.41 -1.67 10.58
C HIS A 249 -20.33 -0.22 11.11
N VAL A 250 -19.96 -0.03 12.37
CA VAL A 250 -19.68 1.29 12.96
C VAL A 250 -18.19 1.58 12.84
N PHE A 251 -17.85 2.75 12.28
CA PHE A 251 -16.49 3.27 12.28
C PHE A 251 -16.18 3.86 13.63
N ASP A 252 -15.37 3.17 14.43
CA ASP A 252 -15.05 3.54 15.81
C ASP A 252 -13.54 3.49 16.06
N ILE A 253 -12.90 4.66 16.16
CA ILE A 253 -11.46 4.81 16.40
C ILE A 253 -10.99 4.31 17.78
N HIS A 254 -11.91 4.04 18.70
CA HIS A 254 -11.58 3.52 20.03
C HIS A 254 -11.61 1.99 20.10
N ARG A 255 -11.86 1.33 18.98
CA ARG A 255 -11.82 -0.13 18.84
C ARG A 255 -10.43 -0.68 19.17
N THR A 256 -10.39 -1.79 19.92
CA THR A 256 -9.15 -2.42 20.37
C THR A 256 -8.86 -3.76 19.69
N GLN A 257 -9.84 -4.34 19.00
CA GLN A 257 -9.66 -5.61 18.29
C GLN A 257 -8.71 -5.44 17.10
N ALA A 258 -7.76 -6.37 16.97
CA ALA A 258 -6.80 -6.38 15.86
C ALA A 258 -7.50 -6.70 14.53
N HIS A 259 -6.98 -6.14 13.44
CA HIS A 259 -7.44 -6.39 12.09
C HIS A 259 -6.46 -7.27 11.28
N LEU A 260 -6.90 -7.80 10.14
CA LEU A 260 -6.14 -8.70 9.26
C LEU A 260 -5.60 -8.02 8.00
N SER A 261 -5.68 -6.68 7.87
CA SER A 261 -5.29 -5.96 6.65
C SER A 261 -3.82 -6.10 6.26
N PHE A 262 -2.98 -6.46 7.21
CA PHE A 262 -1.57 -6.78 6.95
C PHE A 262 -1.30 -8.29 6.85
N GLY A 263 -2.34 -9.12 6.80
CA GLY A 263 -2.23 -10.57 6.75
C GLY A 263 -1.69 -11.18 8.04
N GLY A 264 -1.08 -12.36 7.93
CA GLY A 264 -0.54 -13.10 9.06
C GLY A 264 0.54 -14.11 8.68
N GLY A 265 1.17 -14.72 9.68
CA GLY A 265 2.19 -15.75 9.51
C GLY A 265 3.45 -15.24 8.80
N ILE A 266 4.09 -16.13 8.06
CA ILE A 266 5.36 -15.83 7.37
C ILE A 266 5.24 -14.72 6.31
N HIS A 267 4.04 -14.47 5.80
CA HIS A 267 3.75 -13.43 4.81
C HIS A 267 3.19 -12.15 5.42
N TYR A 268 3.25 -11.95 6.73
CA TYR A 268 2.85 -10.68 7.36
C TYR A 268 3.50 -9.49 6.64
N CYS A 269 2.72 -8.46 6.37
CA CYS A 269 3.14 -7.32 5.54
C CYS A 269 4.46 -6.70 6.01
N LEU A 270 5.44 -6.63 5.11
CA LEU A 270 6.73 -6.01 5.39
C LEU A 270 6.62 -4.49 5.55
N GLY A 271 5.77 -3.86 4.72
CA GLY A 271 5.56 -2.42 4.69
C GLY A 271 4.54 -1.90 5.71
N ASN A 272 4.07 -2.74 6.64
CA ASN A 272 2.99 -2.36 7.57
C ASN A 272 3.29 -1.09 8.38
N ALA A 273 4.53 -0.90 8.80
CA ALA A 273 4.95 0.27 9.57
C ALA A 273 5.09 1.52 8.69
N LEU A 274 5.53 1.35 7.42
CA LEU A 274 5.61 2.43 6.45
C LEU A 274 4.20 2.95 6.09
N ALA A 275 3.26 2.06 5.76
CA ALA A 275 1.89 2.43 5.44
C ALA A 275 1.19 3.20 6.57
N ARG A 276 1.40 2.76 7.83
CA ARG A 276 0.92 3.48 9.01
C ARG A 276 1.55 4.86 9.14
N LEU A 277 2.85 4.97 8.88
CA LEU A 277 3.57 6.23 8.94
C LEU A 277 3.03 7.22 7.89
N GLU A 278 2.84 6.78 6.65
CA GLU A 278 2.30 7.63 5.58
C GLU A 278 0.88 8.10 5.90
N ALA A 279 0.00 7.19 6.32
CA ALA A 279 -1.38 7.55 6.68
C ALA A 279 -1.43 8.49 7.89
N THR A 280 -0.61 8.24 8.91
CA THR A 280 -0.51 9.12 10.09
C THR A 280 0.02 10.50 9.73
N ALA A 281 1.06 10.59 8.88
CA ALA A 281 1.63 11.85 8.44
C ALA A 281 0.61 12.67 7.63
N LEU A 282 -0.12 12.03 6.72
CA LEU A 282 -1.18 12.67 5.95
C LEU A 282 -2.29 13.21 6.84
N LEU A 283 -2.83 12.39 7.74
CA LEU A 283 -3.91 12.82 8.63
C LEU A 283 -3.46 13.96 9.55
N ASN A 284 -2.25 13.86 10.10
CA ASN A 284 -1.70 14.95 10.91
C ASN A 284 -1.56 16.25 10.11
N SER A 285 -1.15 16.17 8.84
CA SER A 285 -1.03 17.33 7.97
C SER A 285 -2.40 17.98 7.69
N LEU A 286 -3.42 17.17 7.43
CA LEU A 286 -4.79 17.66 7.23
C LEU A 286 -5.40 18.27 8.50
N LEU A 287 -5.19 17.66 9.66
CA LEU A 287 -5.74 18.07 10.95
C LEU A 287 -5.12 19.36 11.51
N LYS A 288 -3.92 19.75 11.07
CA LYS A 288 -3.31 21.06 11.38
C LYS A 288 -4.13 22.23 10.81
N GLN A 289 -5.03 21.94 9.88
CA GLN A 289 -5.81 22.94 9.16
C GLN A 289 -7.15 23.20 9.88
N ASP A 290 -7.63 24.43 9.83
CA ASP A 290 -8.92 24.79 10.44
C ASP A 290 -10.12 24.27 9.63
N ALA A 291 -9.93 24.00 8.34
CA ALA A 291 -10.97 23.55 7.43
C ALA A 291 -11.13 22.03 7.46
N ARG A 292 -12.37 21.56 7.45
CA ARG A 292 -12.72 20.15 7.40
C ARG A 292 -13.06 19.72 5.97
N PRO A 293 -12.57 18.58 5.49
CA PRO A 293 -12.94 18.04 4.19
C PRO A 293 -14.42 17.59 4.19
N ARG A 294 -15.15 17.95 3.14
CA ARG A 294 -16.50 17.46 2.85
C ARG A 294 -16.56 16.81 1.48
N ILE A 295 -17.25 15.69 1.39
CA ILE A 295 -17.49 15.00 0.13
C ILE A 295 -18.49 15.81 -0.69
N SER A 296 -18.05 16.31 -1.85
CA SER A 296 -18.89 17.12 -2.75
C SER A 296 -19.71 16.28 -3.74
N THR A 297 -19.18 15.14 -4.15
CA THR A 297 -19.86 14.19 -5.03
C THR A 297 -19.57 12.76 -4.55
N PRO A 298 -20.46 11.78 -4.82
CA PRO A 298 -20.21 10.39 -4.43
C PRO A 298 -18.86 9.90 -4.97
N PRO A 299 -18.03 9.26 -4.12
CA PRO A 299 -16.75 8.71 -4.55
C PRO A 299 -16.91 7.70 -5.68
N ARG A 300 -15.95 7.65 -6.61
CA ARG A 300 -15.92 6.65 -7.67
C ARG A 300 -14.93 5.55 -7.30
N TRP A 301 -15.31 4.33 -7.66
CA TRP A 301 -14.55 3.12 -7.36
C TRP A 301 -14.23 2.40 -8.65
N GLU A 302 -13.08 1.80 -8.70
CA GLU A 302 -12.78 0.84 -9.74
C GLU A 302 -13.54 -0.47 -9.47
N PRO A 303 -14.13 -1.11 -10.50
CA PRO A 303 -14.89 -2.35 -10.34
C PRO A 303 -13.93 -3.53 -10.14
N ARG A 304 -13.35 -3.63 -8.96
CA ARG A 304 -12.42 -4.69 -8.53
C ARG A 304 -12.99 -5.45 -7.33
N ILE A 305 -12.63 -6.72 -7.20
CA ILE A 305 -13.09 -7.61 -6.13
C ILE A 305 -12.01 -7.80 -5.07
N ALA A 306 -10.78 -8.11 -5.49
CA ALA A 306 -9.69 -8.43 -4.56
C ALA A 306 -9.02 -7.17 -4.00
N PHE A 307 -8.76 -6.18 -4.85
CA PHE A 307 -8.10 -4.92 -4.47
C PHE A 307 -9.09 -3.75 -4.55
N ARG A 308 -9.30 -3.10 -3.43
CA ARG A 308 -10.09 -1.85 -3.39
C ARG A 308 -9.28 -0.70 -3.96
N ARG A 309 -9.91 0.09 -4.82
CA ARG A 309 -9.37 1.35 -5.28
C ARG A 309 -10.45 2.41 -5.44
N MET A 310 -10.22 3.56 -4.84
CA MET A 310 -10.99 4.76 -5.09
C MET A 310 -10.31 5.56 -6.21
N THR A 311 -11.04 5.81 -7.31
CA THR A 311 -10.52 6.52 -8.48
C THR A 311 -10.84 8.00 -8.45
N SER A 312 -11.81 8.41 -7.62
CA SER A 312 -12.16 9.82 -7.46
C SER A 312 -12.75 10.07 -6.06
N LEU A 313 -12.26 11.08 -5.40
CA LEU A 313 -12.77 11.62 -4.15
C LEU A 313 -12.73 13.15 -4.24
N GLN A 314 -13.85 13.73 -4.69
CA GLN A 314 -14.02 15.18 -4.80
C GLN A 314 -14.38 15.77 -3.44
N LEU A 315 -13.53 16.63 -2.92
CA LEU A 315 -13.72 17.26 -1.61
C LEU A 315 -13.72 18.79 -1.71
N THR A 316 -14.54 19.41 -0.89
CA THR A 316 -14.46 20.84 -0.52
C THR A 316 -13.91 20.95 0.88
N LEU A 317 -13.46 22.14 1.26
CA LEU A 317 -13.01 22.48 2.61
C LEU A 317 -13.96 23.52 3.21
N ASP A 318 -14.49 23.26 4.42
CA ASP A 318 -15.35 24.17 5.19
C ASP A 318 -14.58 24.85 6.31
#